data_93c3afcba0d3d80eb087413da7ac2314
#
_entry.id   93c3afcba0d3d80eb087413da7ac2314
#
_cell.length_a   1.000
_cell.length_b   1.000
_cell.length_c   1.000
_cell.angle_alpha   90.00
_cell.angle_beta   90.00
_cell.angle_gamma   90.00
#
_symmetry.space_group_name_H-M   'P 1'
#
loop_
_entity.id
_entity.type
_entity.pdbx_description
1 polymer ?
#
loop_
_entity_poly.entity_id
_entity_poly.type
_entity_poly.pdbx_seq_one_letter_code
_entity_poly.pdbx_strand_id
1 'polypeptide(L)'
;RKVEEGTGIWVASSNNDYSPLVFANAFYTAGIRDVAMSVSSIEPVPGMMALPVAVKAYEKLTGKSLPKADVALAAEEILATAGLGKALEHYEMGSEVAAYVKDYAKANGITDEGEILGLLKERVALYERQADDAAYEPLARFISKYAKDGTDRSDMQAQLATLRADQLWLVEPKE
;
A
#
# COMPACT_ATOMS: atom_id res chain seq x y z
N ARG A 1 -13.64 -10.19 7.46
CA ARG A 1 -13.89 -10.42 8.88
C ARG A 1 -12.77 -9.81 9.73
N LYS A 2 -13.08 -9.40 10.96
CA LYS A 2 -12.07 -9.10 11.96
C LYS A 2 -11.39 -10.40 12.38
N VAL A 3 -10.07 -10.36 12.55
CA VAL A 3 -9.26 -11.46 13.10
C VAL A 3 -8.71 -11.06 14.46
N GLU A 4 -7.98 -11.95 15.13
CA GLU A 4 -7.36 -11.67 16.42
C GLU A 4 -6.35 -10.52 16.30
N GLU A 5 -6.19 -9.74 17.37
CA GLU A 5 -5.24 -8.65 17.44
C GLU A 5 -3.81 -9.16 17.20
N GLY A 6 -3.06 -8.46 16.35
CA GLY A 6 -1.71 -8.86 15.95
C GLY A 6 -1.64 -9.87 14.79
N THR A 7 -2.80 -10.34 14.26
CA THR A 7 -2.80 -11.23 13.08
C THR A 7 -2.38 -10.49 11.80
N GLY A 8 -2.64 -9.18 11.75
CA GLY A 8 -2.34 -8.36 10.58
C GLY A 8 -3.44 -8.32 9.54
N ILE A 9 -3.09 -7.76 8.38
CA ILE A 9 -4.00 -7.55 7.25
C ILE A 9 -3.76 -8.64 6.21
N TRP A 10 -4.79 -9.40 5.90
CA TRP A 10 -4.78 -10.35 4.80
C TRP A 10 -5.83 -9.98 3.77
N VAL A 11 -5.45 -9.94 2.50
CA VAL A 11 -6.33 -9.58 1.38
C VAL A 11 -6.24 -10.65 0.29
N ALA A 12 -7.39 -11.18 -0.11
CA ALA A 12 -7.52 -11.89 -1.38
C ALA A 12 -8.14 -10.93 -2.40
N SER A 13 -7.62 -10.94 -3.61
CA SER A 13 -8.16 -10.15 -4.72
C SER A 13 -8.47 -11.07 -5.90
N SER A 14 -9.62 -10.86 -6.53
CA SER A 14 -10.01 -11.56 -7.75
C SER A 14 -10.78 -10.62 -8.67
N ASN A 15 -10.62 -10.80 -9.98
CA ASN A 15 -11.22 -9.96 -11.02
C ASN A 15 -10.85 -8.47 -10.91
N ASN A 16 -9.65 -8.19 -10.40
CA ASN A 16 -9.07 -6.85 -10.30
C ASN A 16 -7.70 -6.85 -10.96
N ASP A 17 -7.34 -5.73 -11.58
CA ASP A 17 -6.02 -5.53 -12.16
C ASP A 17 -4.95 -5.28 -11.08
N TYR A 18 -5.36 -5.01 -9.83
CA TYR A 18 -4.46 -4.65 -8.73
C TYR A 18 -4.14 -5.87 -7.86
N SER A 19 -2.88 -5.93 -7.41
CA SER A 19 -2.46 -6.99 -6.49
C SER A 19 -3.07 -6.80 -5.10
N PRO A 20 -3.22 -7.87 -4.31
CA PRO A 20 -3.64 -7.79 -2.91
C PRO A 20 -2.79 -6.83 -2.06
N LEU A 21 -1.49 -6.68 -2.37
CA LEU A 21 -0.59 -5.77 -1.66
C LEU A 21 -0.96 -4.28 -1.86
N VAL A 22 -1.46 -3.88 -3.05
CA VAL A 22 -1.96 -2.52 -3.27
C VAL A 22 -3.04 -2.17 -2.25
N PHE A 23 -4.00 -3.09 -2.08
CA PHE A 23 -5.11 -2.89 -1.15
C PHE A 23 -4.65 -2.94 0.31
N ALA A 24 -3.82 -3.91 0.69
CA ALA A 24 -3.36 -4.05 2.06
C ALA A 24 -2.57 -2.82 2.54
N ASN A 25 -1.69 -2.27 1.69
CA ASN A 25 -0.95 -1.04 1.98
C ASN A 25 -1.89 0.13 2.24
N ALA A 26 -2.90 0.32 1.38
CA ALA A 26 -3.85 1.40 1.53
C ALA A 26 -4.80 1.19 2.72
N PHE A 27 -5.24 -0.05 2.97
CA PHE A 27 -6.05 -0.36 4.15
C PHE A 27 -5.30 -0.03 5.43
N TYR A 28 -4.01 -0.37 5.48
CA TYR A 28 -3.15 0.00 6.59
C TYR A 28 -3.08 1.53 6.76
N THR A 29 -2.86 2.27 5.68
CA THR A 29 -2.81 3.75 5.69
C THR A 29 -4.13 4.37 6.15
N ALA A 30 -5.27 3.78 5.76
CA ALA A 30 -6.60 4.20 6.22
C ALA A 30 -6.86 3.94 7.73
N GLY A 31 -5.99 3.21 8.42
CA GLY A 31 -6.16 2.84 9.83
C GLY A 31 -6.84 1.50 10.06
N ILE A 32 -7.05 0.70 9.00
CA ILE A 32 -7.56 -0.66 9.12
C ILE A 32 -6.45 -1.56 9.68
N ARG A 33 -6.79 -2.41 10.63
CA ARG A 33 -5.88 -3.34 11.32
C ARG A 33 -6.58 -4.67 11.57
N ASP A 34 -5.80 -5.74 11.58
CA ASP A 34 -6.23 -7.08 11.99
C ASP A 34 -7.51 -7.56 11.29
N VAL A 35 -7.43 -7.68 9.97
CA VAL A 35 -8.58 -8.08 9.14
C VAL A 35 -8.18 -9.08 8.05
N ALA A 36 -9.11 -9.96 7.73
CA ALA A 36 -9.09 -10.76 6.50
C ALA A 36 -10.22 -10.27 5.59
N MET A 37 -9.86 -9.79 4.40
CA MET A 37 -10.80 -9.26 3.40
C MET A 37 -10.66 -9.98 2.07
N SER A 38 -11.78 -10.18 1.38
CA SER A 38 -11.80 -10.56 -0.03
C SER A 38 -12.33 -9.36 -0.84
N VAL A 39 -11.54 -8.95 -1.82
CA VAL A 39 -11.87 -7.89 -2.77
C VAL A 39 -12.18 -8.54 -4.10
N SER A 40 -13.45 -8.56 -4.49
CA SER A 40 -13.89 -9.15 -5.74
C SER A 40 -14.96 -8.27 -6.38
N SER A 41 -15.02 -8.29 -7.71
CA SER A 41 -16.09 -7.64 -8.47
C SER A 41 -16.64 -8.61 -9.52
N ILE A 42 -17.93 -8.47 -9.83
CA ILE A 42 -18.60 -9.25 -10.90
C ILE A 42 -18.14 -8.75 -12.27
N GLU A 43 -17.92 -7.45 -12.38
CA GLU A 43 -17.40 -6.79 -13.59
C GLU A 43 -16.12 -6.02 -13.24
N PRO A 44 -15.21 -5.81 -14.21
CA PRO A 44 -14.02 -5.01 -13.97
C PRO A 44 -14.41 -3.60 -13.50
N VAL A 45 -14.02 -3.24 -12.29
CA VAL A 45 -14.20 -1.89 -11.73
C VAL A 45 -12.85 -1.32 -11.35
N PRO A 46 -12.68 0.01 -11.39
CA PRO A 46 -11.44 0.62 -10.89
C PRO A 46 -11.15 0.15 -9.47
N GLY A 47 -9.96 -0.41 -9.23
CA GLY A 47 -9.60 -1.02 -7.95
C GLY A 47 -9.73 -0.07 -6.75
N MET A 48 -9.59 1.25 -6.98
CA MET A 48 -9.82 2.26 -5.94
C MET A 48 -11.23 2.21 -5.30
N MET A 49 -12.22 1.65 -5.99
CA MET A 49 -13.59 1.50 -5.46
C MET A 49 -13.67 0.51 -4.29
N ALA A 50 -12.68 -0.34 -4.11
CA ALA A 50 -12.62 -1.26 -2.98
C ALA A 50 -12.42 -0.53 -1.63
N LEU A 51 -11.70 0.59 -1.62
CA LEU A 51 -11.37 1.30 -0.37
C LEU A 51 -12.61 1.79 0.39
N PRO A 52 -13.56 2.55 -0.19
CA PRO A 52 -14.73 3.02 0.55
C PRO A 52 -15.61 1.88 1.06
N VAL A 53 -15.66 0.76 0.35
CA VAL A 53 -16.40 -0.44 0.79
C VAL A 53 -15.69 -1.10 1.97
N ALA A 54 -14.37 -1.26 1.91
CA ALA A 54 -13.57 -1.81 3.00
C ALA A 54 -13.66 -0.95 4.27
N VAL A 55 -13.56 0.38 4.13
CA VAL A 55 -13.72 1.34 5.23
C VAL A 55 -15.07 1.17 5.92
N LYS A 56 -16.17 1.20 5.17
CA LYS A 56 -17.52 1.01 5.73
C LYS A 56 -17.70 -0.34 6.41
N ALA A 57 -17.17 -1.40 5.80
CA ALA A 57 -17.23 -2.74 6.39
C ALA A 57 -16.46 -2.82 7.70
N TYR A 58 -15.26 -2.23 7.74
CA TYR A 58 -14.43 -2.18 8.94
C TYR A 58 -15.09 -1.38 10.07
N GLU A 59 -15.59 -0.17 9.77
CA GLU A 59 -16.30 0.67 10.74
C GLU A 59 -17.53 -0.06 11.32
N LYS A 60 -18.30 -0.76 10.47
CA LYS A 60 -19.45 -1.55 10.93
C LYS A 60 -19.05 -2.73 11.81
N LEU A 61 -17.95 -3.41 11.49
CA LEU A 61 -17.47 -4.56 12.26
C LEU A 61 -16.86 -4.17 13.61
N THR A 62 -16.22 -3.01 13.67
CA THR A 62 -15.47 -2.60 14.88
C THR A 62 -16.21 -1.58 15.73
N GLY A 63 -17.22 -0.91 15.19
CA GLY A 63 -17.87 0.25 15.81
C GLY A 63 -17.00 1.50 15.87
N LYS A 64 -15.84 1.52 15.20
CA LYS A 64 -14.88 2.64 15.18
C LYS A 64 -14.99 3.36 13.85
N SER A 65 -15.02 4.70 13.86
CA SER A 65 -14.89 5.51 12.66
C SER A 65 -13.43 5.75 12.32
N LEU A 66 -13.07 5.63 11.04
CA LEU A 66 -11.73 5.92 10.56
C LEU A 66 -11.58 7.43 10.26
N PRO A 67 -10.40 8.04 10.53
CA PRO A 67 -10.16 9.43 10.21
C PRO A 67 -10.28 9.69 8.70
N LYS A 68 -11.05 10.70 8.33
CA LYS A 68 -11.25 11.05 6.90
C LYS A 68 -9.95 11.39 6.18
N ALA A 69 -9.00 12.00 6.91
CA ALA A 69 -7.68 12.33 6.36
C ALA A 69 -6.89 11.07 6.00
N ASP A 70 -6.91 10.04 6.86
CA ASP A 70 -6.23 8.77 6.60
C ASP A 70 -6.88 8.01 5.43
N VAL A 71 -8.20 8.03 5.33
CA VAL A 71 -8.93 7.43 4.20
C VAL A 71 -8.61 8.16 2.89
N ALA A 72 -8.51 9.48 2.91
CA ALA A 72 -8.11 10.25 1.73
C ALA A 72 -6.66 9.96 1.32
N LEU A 73 -5.75 9.89 2.30
CA LEU A 73 -4.35 9.54 2.07
C LEU A 73 -4.21 8.10 1.48
N ALA A 74 -5.01 7.16 1.97
CA ALA A 74 -5.06 5.80 1.44
C ALA A 74 -5.57 5.74 -0.02
N ALA A 75 -6.50 6.61 -0.39
CA ALA A 75 -6.95 6.70 -1.78
C ALA A 75 -5.84 7.21 -2.71
N GLU A 76 -5.06 8.21 -2.26
CA GLU A 76 -3.87 8.68 -2.99
C GLU A 76 -2.84 7.56 -3.15
N GLU A 77 -2.63 6.74 -2.11
CA GLU A 77 -1.72 5.60 -2.15
C GLU A 77 -2.10 4.58 -3.23
N ILE A 78 -3.36 4.17 -3.29
CA ILE A 78 -3.81 3.21 -4.31
C ILE A 78 -3.48 3.72 -5.70
N LEU A 79 -3.82 4.97 -6.00
CA LEU A 79 -3.59 5.55 -7.33
C LEU A 79 -2.10 5.64 -7.67
N ALA A 80 -1.29 6.12 -6.72
CA ALA A 80 0.15 6.30 -6.93
C ALA A 80 0.87 4.95 -7.08
N THR A 81 0.56 3.98 -6.21
CA THR A 81 1.15 2.64 -6.24
C THR A 81 0.75 1.88 -7.50
N ALA A 82 -0.53 1.93 -7.88
CA ALA A 82 -1.01 1.30 -9.11
C ALA A 82 -0.40 1.96 -10.36
N GLY A 83 -0.20 3.27 -10.34
CA GLY A 83 0.48 4.01 -11.41
C GLY A 83 1.91 3.52 -11.62
N LEU A 84 2.68 3.38 -10.56
CA LEU A 84 4.04 2.83 -10.61
C LEU A 84 4.01 1.36 -11.05
N GLY A 85 3.14 0.52 -10.47
CA GLY A 85 3.00 -0.89 -10.85
C GLY A 85 2.68 -1.09 -12.33
N LYS A 86 1.83 -0.22 -12.89
CA LYS A 86 1.51 -0.21 -14.32
C LYS A 86 2.74 0.17 -15.17
N ALA A 87 3.48 1.20 -14.77
CA ALA A 87 4.67 1.65 -15.48
C ALA A 87 5.80 0.60 -15.46
N LEU A 88 5.87 -0.20 -14.41
CA LEU A 88 6.80 -1.32 -14.26
C LEU A 88 6.30 -2.62 -14.90
N GLU A 89 5.05 -2.64 -15.37
CA GLU A 89 4.34 -3.85 -15.83
C GLU A 89 4.29 -4.95 -14.74
N HIS A 90 4.28 -4.53 -13.46
CA HIS A 90 4.34 -5.43 -12.30
C HIS A 90 3.74 -4.78 -11.05
N TYR A 91 2.48 -5.06 -10.76
CA TYR A 91 1.76 -4.43 -9.64
C TYR A 91 2.29 -4.86 -8.26
N GLU A 92 2.70 -6.12 -8.10
CA GLU A 92 3.26 -6.63 -6.85
C GLU A 92 4.56 -5.90 -6.51
N MET A 93 5.45 -5.73 -7.51
CA MET A 93 6.70 -4.97 -7.33
C MET A 93 6.42 -3.52 -6.97
N GLY A 94 5.53 -2.83 -7.68
CA GLY A 94 5.13 -1.46 -7.36
C GLY A 94 4.65 -1.34 -5.92
N SER A 95 3.88 -2.34 -5.44
CA SER A 95 3.34 -2.38 -4.08
C SER A 95 4.41 -2.65 -3.02
N GLU A 96 5.34 -3.55 -3.30
CA GLU A 96 6.46 -3.85 -2.38
C GLU A 96 7.40 -2.66 -2.26
N VAL A 97 7.75 -2.02 -3.38
CA VAL A 97 8.56 -0.80 -3.40
C VAL A 97 7.87 0.32 -2.60
N ALA A 98 6.56 0.52 -2.82
CA ALA A 98 5.79 1.52 -2.08
C ALA A 98 5.79 1.24 -0.58
N ALA A 99 5.54 -0.01 -0.16
CA ALA A 99 5.53 -0.40 1.24
C ALA A 99 6.89 -0.19 1.91
N TYR A 100 7.96 -0.63 1.23
CA TYR A 100 9.32 -0.50 1.76
C TYR A 100 9.73 0.97 1.93
N VAL A 101 9.60 1.78 0.88
CA VAL A 101 10.06 3.18 0.91
C VAL A 101 9.17 4.02 1.85
N LYS A 102 7.87 3.75 1.90
CA LYS A 102 6.93 4.40 2.83
C LYS A 102 7.33 4.16 4.29
N ASP A 103 7.60 2.92 4.66
CA ASP A 103 8.01 2.56 6.01
C ASP A 103 9.38 3.15 6.35
N TYR A 104 10.36 3.01 5.45
CA TYR A 104 11.69 3.55 5.61
C TYR A 104 11.69 5.07 5.78
N ALA A 105 10.97 5.80 4.93
CA ALA A 105 10.86 7.26 5.01
C ALA A 105 10.23 7.70 6.34
N LYS A 106 9.16 7.02 6.78
CA LYS A 106 8.50 7.31 8.06
C LYS A 106 9.43 7.07 9.24
N ALA A 107 10.12 5.92 9.27
CA ALA A 107 11.01 5.55 10.36
C ALA A 107 12.23 6.49 10.49
N ASN A 108 12.71 7.04 9.37
CA ASN A 108 13.89 7.90 9.32
C ASN A 108 13.56 9.40 9.23
N GLY A 109 12.28 9.79 9.25
CA GLY A 109 11.85 11.18 9.17
C GLY A 109 12.14 11.85 7.81
N ILE A 110 12.26 11.05 6.74
CA ILE A 110 12.51 11.54 5.38
C ILE A 110 11.21 12.07 4.81
N THR A 111 11.16 13.37 4.53
CA THR A 111 9.94 14.06 4.06
C THR A 111 10.14 14.86 2.78
N ASP A 112 11.37 14.95 2.27
CA ASP A 112 11.69 15.60 1.00
C ASP A 112 11.28 14.70 -0.18
N GLU A 113 10.52 15.25 -1.12
CA GLU A 113 10.02 14.50 -2.27
C GLU A 113 11.13 14.04 -3.22
N GLY A 114 12.20 14.86 -3.35
CA GLY A 114 13.35 14.51 -4.20
C GLY A 114 14.17 13.37 -3.62
N GLU A 115 14.39 13.37 -2.31
CA GLU A 115 15.06 12.26 -1.60
C GLU A 115 14.25 10.98 -1.70
N ILE A 116 12.93 11.05 -1.48
CA ILE A 116 12.03 9.90 -1.61
C ILE A 116 12.01 9.38 -3.05
N LEU A 117 12.03 10.25 -4.05
CA LEU A 117 12.12 9.87 -5.46
C LEU A 117 13.41 9.06 -5.72
N GLY A 118 14.54 9.50 -5.16
CA GLY A 118 15.81 8.76 -5.22
C GLY A 118 15.68 7.35 -4.64
N LEU A 119 15.12 7.23 -3.43
CA LEU A 119 14.90 5.94 -2.76
C LEU A 119 14.00 5.00 -3.57
N LEU A 120 12.94 5.53 -4.19
CA LEU A 120 12.04 4.75 -5.05
C LEU A 120 12.80 4.18 -6.26
N LYS A 121 13.60 5.00 -6.93
CA LYS A 121 14.41 4.57 -8.09
C LYS A 121 15.45 3.53 -7.70
N GLU A 122 16.17 3.75 -6.60
CA GLU A 122 17.15 2.81 -6.07
C GLU A 122 16.49 1.46 -5.74
N ARG A 123 15.32 1.49 -5.09
CA ARG A 123 14.62 0.27 -4.75
C ARG A 123 14.13 -0.50 -5.97
N VAL A 124 13.60 0.19 -6.99
CA VAL A 124 13.19 -0.43 -8.26
C VAL A 124 14.38 -1.01 -9.02
N ALA A 125 15.53 -0.35 -8.98
CA ALA A 125 16.74 -0.82 -9.66
C ALA A 125 17.24 -2.17 -9.14
N LEU A 126 16.97 -2.52 -7.86
CA LEU A 126 17.28 -3.84 -7.31
C LEU A 126 16.55 -4.99 -8.01
N TYR A 127 15.46 -4.69 -8.69
CA TYR A 127 14.69 -5.65 -9.50
C TYR A 127 15.05 -5.61 -10.99
N GLU A 128 16.16 -4.92 -11.34
CA GLU A 128 16.58 -4.69 -12.74
C GLU A 128 15.47 -4.05 -13.60
N ARG A 129 14.70 -3.14 -13.00
CA ARG A 129 13.62 -2.40 -13.65
C ARG A 129 13.86 -0.90 -13.54
N GLN A 130 13.16 -0.17 -14.39
CA GLN A 130 13.12 1.28 -14.36
C GLN A 130 11.81 1.78 -14.97
N ALA A 131 11.44 2.99 -14.62
CA ALA A 131 10.32 3.72 -15.20
C ALA A 131 10.71 5.19 -15.39
N ASP A 132 9.91 5.95 -16.11
CA ASP A 132 10.08 7.40 -16.23
C ASP A 132 9.78 8.11 -14.91
N ASP A 133 10.41 9.25 -14.68
CA ASP A 133 10.25 10.03 -13.45
C ASP A 133 8.78 10.35 -13.12
N ALA A 134 7.98 10.63 -14.14
CA ALA A 134 6.55 10.87 -14.00
C ALA A 134 5.77 9.72 -13.35
N ALA A 135 6.29 8.49 -13.40
CA ALA A 135 5.68 7.34 -12.73
C ALA A 135 5.98 7.29 -11.23
N TYR A 136 7.13 7.81 -10.80
CA TYR A 136 7.53 7.85 -9.39
C TYR A 136 7.00 9.06 -8.63
N GLU A 137 6.84 10.23 -9.29
CA GLU A 137 6.47 11.49 -8.64
C GLU A 137 5.18 11.42 -7.81
N PRO A 138 4.07 10.80 -8.28
CA PRO A 138 2.86 10.69 -7.46
C PRO A 138 3.10 9.91 -6.17
N LEU A 139 3.91 8.84 -6.25
CA LEU A 139 4.23 8.01 -5.09
C LEU A 139 5.18 8.73 -4.13
N ALA A 140 6.18 9.47 -4.63
CA ALA A 140 7.07 10.28 -3.81
C ALA A 140 6.28 11.35 -3.03
N ARG A 141 5.35 12.03 -3.70
CA ARG A 141 4.46 13.02 -3.08
C ARG A 141 3.56 12.41 -2.00
N PHE A 142 2.97 11.25 -2.28
CA PHE A 142 2.17 10.51 -1.29
C PHE A 142 3.02 10.13 -0.08
N ILE A 143 4.21 9.54 -0.28
CA ILE A 143 5.09 9.12 0.81
C ILE A 143 5.56 10.31 1.64
N SER A 144 5.85 11.46 1.02
CA SER A 144 6.17 12.70 1.74
C SER A 144 5.04 13.12 2.69
N LYS A 145 3.78 13.10 2.22
CA LYS A 145 2.61 13.38 3.08
C LYS A 145 2.48 12.36 4.22
N TYR A 146 2.61 11.08 3.89
CA TYR A 146 2.54 9.98 4.85
C TYR A 146 3.62 10.08 5.93
N ALA A 147 4.85 10.43 5.57
CA ALA A 147 5.95 10.59 6.52
C ALA A 147 5.75 11.80 7.44
N LYS A 148 5.18 12.89 6.94
CA LYS A 148 4.84 14.10 7.71
C LYS A 148 3.65 13.93 8.66
N ASP A 149 2.77 12.96 8.39
CA ASP A 149 1.62 12.68 9.23
C ASP A 149 2.07 12.25 10.63
N GLY A 150 1.48 12.84 11.67
CA GLY A 150 1.79 12.55 13.08
C GLY A 150 1.25 11.20 13.58
N THR A 151 0.53 10.45 12.77
CA THR A 151 -0.04 9.16 13.15
C THR A 151 1.07 8.14 13.42
N ASP A 152 1.00 7.43 14.56
CA ASP A 152 1.88 6.29 14.83
C ASP A 152 1.58 5.13 13.89
N ARG A 153 2.59 4.70 13.16
CA ARG A 153 2.52 3.64 12.15
C ARG A 153 3.67 2.63 12.32
N SER A 154 4.18 2.50 13.54
CA SER A 154 5.29 1.60 13.87
C SER A 154 4.95 0.11 13.72
N ASP A 155 3.66 -0.24 13.68
CA ASP A 155 3.16 -1.61 13.52
C ASP A 155 3.06 -2.08 12.04
N MET A 156 3.42 -1.25 11.08
CA MET A 156 3.19 -1.53 9.65
C MET A 156 3.79 -2.86 9.20
N GLN A 157 5.02 -3.15 9.57
CA GLN A 157 5.69 -4.39 9.17
C GLN A 157 4.95 -5.62 9.73
N ALA A 158 4.53 -5.55 11.00
CA ALA A 158 3.77 -6.63 11.62
C ALA A 158 2.41 -6.83 10.95
N GLN A 159 1.70 -5.74 10.65
CA GLN A 159 0.37 -5.78 10.02
C GLN A 159 0.41 -6.34 8.58
N LEU A 160 1.49 -6.17 7.85
CA LEU A 160 1.64 -6.63 6.47
C LEU A 160 2.42 -7.95 6.34
N ALA A 161 3.02 -8.45 7.42
CA ALA A 161 3.96 -9.57 7.39
C ALA A 161 3.39 -10.83 6.74
N THR A 162 2.18 -11.24 7.13
CA THR A 162 1.56 -12.46 6.61
C THR A 162 1.33 -12.38 5.10
N LEU A 163 0.76 -11.27 4.63
CA LEU A 163 0.47 -11.09 3.22
C LEU A 163 1.75 -10.94 2.38
N ARG A 164 2.76 -10.24 2.91
CA ARG A 164 4.05 -10.12 2.24
C ARG A 164 4.74 -11.48 2.13
N ALA A 165 4.73 -12.31 3.17
CA ALA A 165 5.28 -13.65 3.12
C ALA A 165 4.60 -14.53 2.06
N ASP A 166 3.27 -14.40 1.91
CA ASP A 166 2.50 -15.15 0.90
C ASP A 166 2.78 -14.69 -0.54
N GLN A 167 3.32 -13.47 -0.73
CA GLN A 167 3.48 -12.85 -2.06
C GLN A 167 4.92 -12.49 -2.42
N LEU A 168 5.87 -12.51 -1.49
CA LEU A 168 7.27 -12.16 -1.74
C LEU A 168 7.96 -13.04 -2.78
N TRP A 169 7.54 -14.30 -2.93
CA TRP A 169 8.04 -15.19 -3.98
C TRP A 169 7.75 -14.67 -5.41
N LEU A 170 6.80 -13.73 -5.55
CA LEU A 170 6.50 -13.07 -6.82
C LEU A 170 7.50 -11.96 -7.15
N VAL A 171 8.25 -11.50 -6.16
CA VAL A 171 9.13 -10.32 -6.27
C VAL A 171 10.37 -10.56 -5.44
N GLU A 172 11.32 -11.34 -5.94
CA GLU A 172 12.63 -11.47 -5.32
C GLU A 172 13.62 -10.51 -5.99
N PRO A 173 14.27 -9.60 -5.20
CA PRO A 173 15.39 -8.84 -5.74
C PRO A 173 16.51 -9.81 -6.10
N LYS A 174 17.14 -9.60 -7.23
CA LYS A 174 18.33 -10.38 -7.59
C LYS A 174 19.48 -9.95 -6.69
N GLU A 175 20.18 -10.94 -6.11
CA GLU A 175 21.40 -10.74 -5.33
C GLU A 175 22.56 -10.22 -6.18
#